data_0bfc2f073fb1fe85115871ec25885df2
#
_entry.id   0bfc2f073fb1fe85115871ec25885df2
#
_cell.length_a   1.000
_cell.length_b   1.000
_cell.length_c   1.000
_cell.angle_alpha   90.00
_cell.angle_beta   90.00
_cell.angle_gamma   90.00
#
_symmetry.space_group_name_H-M   'P 1'
#
loop_
_entity.id
_entity.type
_entity.pdbx_description
1 polymer ?
#
loop_
_entity_poly.entity_id
_entity_poly.type
_entity_poly.pdbx_seq_one_letter_code
_entity_poly.pdbx_strand_id
1 'polypeptide(L)'
;MPFFNLSLGISVLALSIIVLLPFVAMVMTTADIGVAGFIKTIAEPRVKAAIELSLKMSLLATLTNLVFGTLIAWVLVRYEFWGKSILNALVDLPFALPTAVMGISLATLYAPNGLIGQFFAPFGIKIAFTPIGIWLALIVVSLPFIVRAVQPVLAELSPEYEEAASVLGAGRLTTF
;
A
#
# COMPACT_ATOMS: atom_id res chain seq x y z
N MET A 1 -35.39 -13.25 -15.00
CA MET A 1 -35.49 -12.75 -13.62
C MET A 1 -36.23 -11.41 -13.68
N PRO A 2 -37.50 -11.32 -13.22
CA PRO A 2 -38.35 -10.17 -13.47
C PRO A 2 -37.90 -8.87 -12.76
N PHE A 3 -37.06 -8.94 -11.73
CA PHE A 3 -36.59 -7.76 -10.98
C PHE A 3 -35.14 -7.37 -11.28
N PHE A 4 -34.45 -8.00 -12.23
CA PHE A 4 -33.03 -7.72 -12.52
C PHE A 4 -32.80 -6.28 -12.96
N ASN A 5 -33.61 -5.78 -13.90
CA ASN A 5 -33.46 -4.41 -14.40
C ASN A 5 -33.78 -3.35 -13.33
N LEU A 6 -34.74 -3.62 -12.45
CA LEU A 6 -35.07 -2.73 -11.33
C LEU A 6 -33.95 -2.70 -10.31
N SER A 7 -33.43 -3.85 -9.91
CA SER A 7 -32.31 -3.97 -8.98
C SER A 7 -31.05 -3.31 -9.54
N LEU A 8 -30.72 -3.55 -10.80
CA LEU A 8 -29.60 -2.91 -11.49
C LEU A 8 -29.77 -1.38 -11.52
N GLY A 9 -30.96 -0.90 -11.89
CA GLY A 9 -31.26 0.54 -11.94
C GLY A 9 -31.09 1.21 -10.57
N ILE A 10 -31.62 0.62 -9.51
CA ILE A 10 -31.48 1.14 -8.14
C ILE A 10 -30.02 1.12 -7.69
N SER A 11 -29.28 0.05 -7.97
CA SER A 11 -27.86 -0.07 -7.60
C SER A 11 -27.01 0.97 -8.32
N VAL A 12 -27.20 1.13 -9.64
CA VAL A 12 -26.47 2.13 -10.42
C VAL A 12 -26.79 3.54 -9.96
N LEU A 13 -28.09 3.83 -9.69
CA LEU A 13 -28.52 5.14 -9.20
C LEU A 13 -27.94 5.44 -7.81
N ALA A 14 -27.98 4.50 -6.89
CA ALA A 14 -27.40 4.64 -5.55
C ALA A 14 -25.89 4.87 -5.61
N LEU A 15 -25.15 4.07 -6.39
CA LEU A 15 -23.71 4.24 -6.61
C LEU A 15 -23.40 5.59 -7.25
N SER A 16 -24.20 6.01 -8.26
CA SER A 16 -24.00 7.30 -8.91
C SER A 16 -24.18 8.46 -7.93
N ILE A 17 -25.21 8.43 -7.10
CA ILE A 17 -25.43 9.48 -6.08
C ILE A 17 -24.29 9.49 -5.07
N ILE A 18 -23.91 8.34 -4.52
CA ILE A 18 -22.86 8.24 -3.48
C ILE A 18 -21.49 8.69 -4.01
N VAL A 19 -21.18 8.38 -5.27
CA VAL A 19 -19.88 8.72 -5.86
C VAL A 19 -19.91 10.09 -6.52
N LEU A 20 -20.92 10.39 -7.36
CA LEU A 20 -20.93 11.63 -8.16
C LEU A 20 -21.24 12.87 -7.32
N LEU A 21 -22.07 12.76 -6.29
CA LEU A 21 -22.45 13.93 -5.50
C LEU A 21 -21.24 14.60 -4.81
N PRO A 22 -20.37 13.88 -4.06
CA PRO A 22 -19.18 14.51 -3.50
C PRO A 22 -18.20 14.99 -4.58
N PHE A 23 -18.12 14.29 -5.71
CA PHE A 23 -17.28 14.71 -6.84
C PHE A 23 -17.75 16.03 -7.45
N VAL A 24 -19.05 16.16 -7.71
CA VAL A 24 -19.68 17.40 -8.19
C VAL A 24 -19.47 18.54 -7.20
N ALA A 25 -19.70 18.29 -5.90
CA ALA A 25 -19.48 19.29 -4.85
C ALA A 25 -18.01 19.78 -4.84
N MET A 26 -17.04 18.87 -4.97
CA MET A 26 -15.63 19.21 -5.07
C MET A 26 -15.32 20.08 -6.31
N VAL A 27 -15.85 19.71 -7.47
CA VAL A 27 -15.66 20.46 -8.72
C VAL A 27 -16.30 21.86 -8.61
N MET A 28 -17.51 21.96 -8.07
CA MET A 28 -18.19 23.25 -7.88
C MET A 28 -17.39 24.16 -6.94
N THR A 29 -16.98 23.66 -5.78
CA THR A 29 -16.15 24.41 -4.83
C THR A 29 -14.83 24.87 -5.47
N THR A 30 -14.22 24.04 -6.30
CA THR A 30 -12.97 24.38 -7.02
C THR A 30 -13.23 25.44 -8.10
N ALA A 31 -14.36 25.35 -8.80
CA ALA A 31 -14.75 26.33 -9.81
C ALA A 31 -15.02 27.72 -9.21
N ASP A 32 -15.61 27.79 -8.01
CA ASP A 32 -15.87 29.04 -7.30
C ASP A 32 -14.57 29.79 -6.95
N ILE A 33 -13.48 29.06 -6.66
CA ILE A 33 -12.15 29.65 -6.40
C ILE A 33 -11.52 30.21 -7.69
N GLY A 34 -11.91 29.68 -8.85
CA GLY A 34 -11.38 30.02 -10.15
C GLY A 34 -9.95 29.53 -10.38
N VAL A 35 -9.49 29.59 -11.62
CA VAL A 35 -8.15 29.08 -12.02
C VAL A 35 -7.02 29.81 -11.28
N ALA A 36 -7.12 31.12 -11.12
CA ALA A 36 -6.11 31.90 -10.41
C ALA A 36 -6.00 31.51 -8.93
N GLY A 37 -7.14 31.31 -8.25
CA GLY A 37 -7.20 30.86 -6.87
C GLY A 37 -6.64 29.44 -6.70
N PHE A 38 -6.98 28.56 -7.63
CA PHE A 38 -6.46 27.18 -7.65
C PHE A 38 -4.92 27.14 -7.77
N ILE A 39 -4.36 27.89 -8.74
CA ILE A 39 -2.91 27.99 -8.91
C ILE A 39 -2.24 28.59 -7.66
N LYS A 40 -2.84 29.64 -7.07
CA LYS A 40 -2.34 30.24 -5.84
C LYS A 40 -2.30 29.23 -4.67
N THR A 41 -3.37 28.44 -4.52
CA THR A 41 -3.45 27.39 -3.48
C THR A 41 -2.38 26.32 -3.66
N ILE A 42 -2.18 25.82 -4.88
CA ILE A 42 -1.11 24.83 -5.16
C ILE A 42 0.27 25.44 -4.96
N ALA A 43 0.44 26.71 -5.28
CA ALA A 43 1.71 27.42 -5.11
C ALA A 43 2.06 27.71 -3.64
N GLU A 44 1.11 27.55 -2.72
CA GLU A 44 1.33 27.78 -1.30
C GLU A 44 2.42 26.86 -0.75
N PRO A 45 3.40 27.39 0.01
CA PRO A 45 4.55 26.60 0.50
C PRO A 45 4.16 25.35 1.28
N ARG A 46 3.08 25.43 2.07
CA ARG A 46 2.55 24.29 2.84
C ARG A 46 2.02 23.18 1.94
N VAL A 47 1.28 23.55 0.88
CA VAL A 47 0.71 22.59 -0.07
C VAL A 47 1.81 21.91 -0.88
N LYS A 48 2.78 22.70 -1.37
CA LYS A 48 3.95 22.15 -2.05
C LYS A 48 4.73 21.16 -1.17
N ALA A 49 5.01 21.54 0.07
CA ALA A 49 5.71 20.67 1.02
C ALA A 49 4.91 19.35 1.27
N ALA A 50 3.59 19.43 1.38
CA ALA A 50 2.75 18.25 1.56
C ALA A 50 2.76 17.33 0.33
N ILE A 51 2.68 17.89 -0.88
CA ILE A 51 2.77 17.13 -2.14
C ILE A 51 4.15 16.47 -2.26
N GLU A 52 5.21 17.22 -2.03
CA GLU A 52 6.58 16.72 -2.09
C GLU A 52 6.83 15.58 -1.09
N LEU A 53 6.37 15.75 0.15
CA LEU A 53 6.46 14.72 1.18
C LEU A 53 5.70 13.45 0.76
N SER A 54 4.46 13.60 0.27
CA SER A 54 3.64 12.47 -0.17
C SER A 54 4.31 11.71 -1.32
N LEU A 55 4.81 12.41 -2.33
CA LEU A 55 5.51 11.80 -3.46
C LEU A 55 6.81 11.10 -3.03
N LYS A 56 7.61 11.72 -2.17
CA LYS A 56 8.84 11.11 -1.67
C LYS A 56 8.56 9.85 -0.85
N MET A 57 7.61 9.90 0.07
CA MET A 57 7.30 8.76 0.93
C MET A 57 6.64 7.61 0.16
N SER A 58 5.77 7.91 -0.81
CA SER A 58 5.18 6.88 -1.67
C SER A 58 6.21 6.22 -2.59
N LEU A 59 7.13 7.00 -3.17
CA LEU A 59 8.22 6.45 -3.97
C LEU A 59 9.14 5.54 -3.14
N LEU A 60 9.54 6.00 -1.96
CA LEU A 60 10.36 5.19 -1.04
C LEU A 60 9.64 3.90 -0.61
N ALA A 61 8.34 3.98 -0.28
CA ALA A 61 7.56 2.81 0.09
C ALA A 61 7.43 1.83 -1.09
N THR A 62 7.21 2.35 -2.30
CA THR A 62 7.13 1.52 -3.52
C THR A 62 8.45 0.79 -3.79
N LEU A 63 9.58 1.49 -3.72
CA LEU A 63 10.89 0.87 -3.90
C LEU A 63 11.20 -0.18 -2.82
N THR A 64 10.85 0.11 -1.57
CA THR A 64 10.99 -0.84 -0.47
C THR A 64 10.14 -2.09 -0.72
N ASN A 65 8.87 -1.91 -1.06
CA ASN A 65 7.96 -3.02 -1.31
C ASN A 65 8.26 -3.76 -2.60
N LEU A 66 8.84 -3.11 -3.60
CA LEU A 66 9.32 -3.79 -4.80
C LEU A 66 10.35 -4.86 -4.44
N VAL A 67 11.28 -4.55 -3.56
CA VAL A 67 12.32 -5.50 -3.12
C VAL A 67 11.73 -6.52 -2.14
N PHE A 68 11.22 -6.06 -1.00
CA PHE A 68 10.76 -6.96 0.05
C PHE A 68 9.47 -7.69 -0.29
N GLY A 69 8.54 -7.05 -0.99
CA GLY A 69 7.28 -7.67 -1.43
C GLY A 69 7.54 -8.76 -2.46
N THR A 70 8.46 -8.55 -3.41
CA THR A 70 8.87 -9.58 -4.37
C THR A 70 9.57 -10.73 -3.68
N LEU A 71 10.46 -10.47 -2.72
CA LEU A 71 11.12 -11.52 -1.92
C LEU A 71 10.10 -12.33 -1.12
N ILE A 72 9.13 -11.69 -0.47
CA ILE A 72 8.07 -12.37 0.27
C ILE A 72 7.23 -13.22 -0.68
N ALA A 73 6.82 -12.68 -1.83
CA ALA A 73 6.07 -13.42 -2.84
C ALA A 73 6.83 -14.66 -3.32
N TRP A 74 8.11 -14.50 -3.60
CA TRP A 74 8.99 -15.59 -4.03
C TRP A 74 9.12 -16.69 -2.96
N VAL A 75 9.36 -16.32 -1.70
CA VAL A 75 9.41 -17.27 -0.57
C VAL A 75 8.08 -18.00 -0.41
N LEU A 76 6.96 -17.28 -0.52
CA LEU A 76 5.63 -17.87 -0.40
C LEU A 76 5.26 -18.81 -1.56
N VAL A 77 5.85 -18.64 -2.75
CA VAL A 77 5.59 -19.52 -3.91
C VAL A 77 6.55 -20.72 -3.91
N ARG A 78 7.85 -20.47 -3.69
CA ARG A 78 8.90 -21.48 -3.90
C ARG A 78 9.18 -22.37 -2.71
N TYR A 79 8.85 -21.95 -1.48
CA TYR A 79 9.19 -22.70 -0.28
C TYR A 79 7.96 -23.19 0.46
N GLU A 80 8.08 -24.40 1.00
CA GLU A 80 7.16 -24.95 1.98
C GLU A 80 7.83 -24.94 3.36
N PHE A 81 7.21 -24.25 4.31
CA PHE A 81 7.74 -24.12 5.67
C PHE A 81 6.62 -24.00 6.70
N TRP A 82 6.94 -24.36 7.93
CA TRP A 82 6.01 -24.20 9.04
C TRP A 82 5.72 -22.69 9.24
N GLY A 83 4.43 -22.31 9.27
CA GLY A 83 4.02 -20.92 9.41
C GLY A 83 3.74 -20.20 8.09
N LYS A 84 3.88 -20.82 6.92
CA LYS A 84 3.54 -20.24 5.61
C LYS A 84 2.12 -19.65 5.58
N SER A 85 1.15 -20.37 6.12
CA SER A 85 -0.25 -19.90 6.20
C SER A 85 -0.39 -18.67 7.09
N ILE A 86 0.37 -18.58 8.17
CA ILE A 86 0.38 -17.41 9.06
C ILE A 86 0.98 -16.22 8.32
N LEU A 87 2.10 -16.40 7.60
CA LEU A 87 2.72 -15.33 6.83
C LEU A 87 1.79 -14.83 5.71
N ASN A 88 1.08 -15.74 5.02
CA ASN A 88 0.05 -15.38 4.05
C ASN A 88 -1.08 -14.54 4.69
N ALA A 89 -1.57 -14.95 5.85
CA ALA A 89 -2.60 -14.21 6.57
C ALA A 89 -2.11 -12.82 7.03
N LEU A 90 -0.86 -12.72 7.47
CA LEU A 90 -0.25 -11.43 7.85
C LEU A 90 -0.11 -10.47 6.65
N VAL A 91 0.23 -11.00 5.47
CA VAL A 91 0.26 -10.21 4.24
C VAL A 91 -1.13 -9.65 3.91
N ASP A 92 -2.20 -10.43 4.13
CA ASP A 92 -3.58 -9.99 3.83
C ASP A 92 -4.21 -9.15 4.95
N LEU A 93 -3.61 -9.09 6.11
CA LEU A 93 -4.15 -8.37 7.27
C LEU A 93 -4.48 -6.90 6.99
N PRO A 94 -3.68 -6.13 6.21
CA PRO A 94 -4.04 -4.76 5.84
C PRO A 94 -5.34 -4.64 5.04
N PHE A 95 -5.73 -5.65 4.28
CA PHE A 95 -7.02 -5.67 3.57
C PHE A 95 -8.21 -5.91 4.50
N ALA A 96 -8.00 -6.65 5.58
CA ALA A 96 -9.04 -6.98 6.53
C ALA A 96 -9.35 -5.85 7.51
N LEU A 97 -8.42 -4.91 7.71
CA LEU A 97 -8.55 -3.82 8.66
C LEU A 97 -9.01 -2.52 7.98
N PRO A 98 -9.98 -1.80 8.55
CA PRO A 98 -10.28 -0.45 8.11
C PRO A 98 -9.04 0.45 8.20
N THR A 99 -8.79 1.27 7.19
CA THR A 99 -7.60 2.13 7.11
C THR A 99 -7.42 3.04 8.32
N ALA A 100 -8.51 3.54 8.90
CA ALA A 100 -8.47 4.34 10.12
C ALA A 100 -7.95 3.54 11.33
N VAL A 101 -8.40 2.28 11.46
CA VAL A 101 -7.95 1.38 12.55
C VAL A 101 -6.47 1.05 12.37
N MET A 102 -6.05 0.77 11.15
CA MET A 102 -4.64 0.52 10.83
C MET A 102 -3.78 1.75 11.20
N GLY A 103 -4.19 2.95 10.81
CA GLY A 103 -3.47 4.19 11.11
C GLY A 103 -3.32 4.43 12.63
N ILE A 104 -4.39 4.24 13.40
CA ILE A 104 -4.37 4.37 14.86
C ILE A 104 -3.47 3.30 15.48
N SER A 105 -3.57 2.05 15.02
CA SER A 105 -2.76 0.94 15.52
C SER A 105 -1.26 1.18 15.30
N LEU A 106 -0.88 1.60 14.09
CA LEU A 106 0.51 1.93 13.78
C LEU A 106 0.99 3.14 14.59
N ALA A 107 0.19 4.19 14.69
CA ALA A 107 0.55 5.36 15.50
C ALA A 107 0.78 4.99 16.98
N THR A 108 -0.07 4.14 17.55
CA THR A 108 0.06 3.66 18.93
C THR A 108 1.29 2.76 19.11
N LEU A 109 1.51 1.84 18.17
CA LEU A 109 2.61 0.89 18.21
C LEU A 109 3.98 1.58 18.15
N TYR A 110 4.09 2.60 17.29
CA TYR A 110 5.32 3.36 17.06
C TYR A 110 5.41 4.68 17.84
N ALA A 111 4.43 4.98 18.73
CA ALA A 111 4.55 6.09 19.67
C ALA A 111 5.78 5.92 20.58
N PRO A 112 6.37 6.99 21.13
CA PRO A 112 7.55 6.89 22.00
C PRO A 112 7.37 5.95 23.21
N ASN A 113 6.14 5.80 23.67
CA ASN A 113 5.72 4.89 24.75
C ASN A 113 5.05 3.61 24.23
N GLY A 114 4.99 3.38 22.92
CA GLY A 114 4.41 2.20 22.29
C GLY A 114 5.37 1.01 22.31
N LEU A 115 4.83 -0.19 22.00
CA LEU A 115 5.59 -1.45 22.05
C LEU A 115 6.87 -1.42 21.22
N ILE A 116 6.85 -0.81 20.03
CA ILE A 116 8.02 -0.72 19.15
C ILE A 116 8.72 0.63 19.34
N GLY A 117 7.97 1.72 19.45
CA GLY A 117 8.54 3.06 19.54
C GLY A 117 9.46 3.26 20.73
N GLN A 118 9.19 2.62 21.86
CA GLN A 118 10.03 2.69 23.07
C GLN A 118 11.48 2.21 22.84
N PHE A 119 11.73 1.30 21.89
CA PHE A 119 13.08 0.85 21.56
C PHE A 119 13.89 1.89 20.78
N PHE A 120 13.21 2.78 20.07
CA PHE A 120 13.82 3.84 19.26
C PHE A 120 13.93 5.18 20.03
N ALA A 121 13.10 5.36 21.05
CA ALA A 121 13.08 6.59 21.87
C ALA A 121 14.43 6.95 22.51
N PRO A 122 15.24 6.01 23.06
CA PRO A 122 16.55 6.31 23.63
C PRO A 122 17.55 6.85 22.60
N PHE A 123 17.36 6.53 21.31
CA PHE A 123 18.19 7.01 20.19
C PHE A 123 17.69 8.34 19.64
N GLY A 124 16.66 8.96 20.25
CA GLY A 124 16.07 10.20 19.76
C GLY A 124 15.24 10.06 18.48
N ILE A 125 14.98 8.82 18.04
CA ILE A 125 14.24 8.55 16.79
C ILE A 125 12.74 8.51 17.11
N LYS A 126 12.01 9.49 16.57
CA LYS A 126 10.54 9.52 16.59
C LYS A 126 10.01 8.95 15.29
N ILE A 127 9.11 7.98 15.38
CA ILE A 127 8.50 7.32 14.20
C ILE A 127 7.07 7.83 14.00
N ALA A 128 6.21 7.73 15.01
CA ALA A 128 4.83 8.17 14.91
C ALA A 128 4.74 9.67 14.59
N PHE A 129 3.82 10.03 13.69
CA PHE A 129 3.59 11.42 13.22
C PHE A 129 4.81 12.10 12.56
N THR A 130 5.70 11.31 11.98
CA THR A 130 6.86 11.80 11.22
C THR A 130 6.87 11.24 9.79
N PRO A 131 7.71 11.75 8.89
CA PRO A 131 7.88 11.16 7.55
C PRO A 131 8.21 9.67 7.57
N ILE A 132 8.98 9.21 8.56
CA ILE A 132 9.30 7.78 8.75
C ILE A 132 8.02 6.97 9.03
N GLY A 133 7.13 7.51 9.87
CA GLY A 133 5.83 6.87 10.16
C GLY A 133 4.93 6.78 8.93
N ILE A 134 4.92 7.83 8.08
CA ILE A 134 4.19 7.82 6.80
C ILE A 134 4.76 6.73 5.87
N TRP A 135 6.08 6.67 5.74
CA TRP A 135 6.75 5.65 4.93
C TRP A 135 6.42 4.23 5.40
N LEU A 136 6.51 3.95 6.70
CA LEU A 136 6.15 2.64 7.28
C LEU A 136 4.67 2.30 7.07
N ALA A 137 3.77 3.26 7.27
CA ALA A 137 2.34 3.04 7.03
C ALA A 137 2.06 2.70 5.55
N LEU A 138 2.71 3.40 4.62
CA LEU A 138 2.60 3.12 3.20
C LEU A 138 3.15 1.74 2.83
N ILE A 139 4.29 1.33 3.42
CA ILE A 139 4.83 -0.03 3.24
C ILE A 139 3.79 -1.08 3.66
N VAL A 140 3.27 -0.97 4.87
CA VAL A 140 2.32 -1.95 5.42
C VAL A 140 1.06 -2.03 4.56
N VAL A 141 0.48 -0.90 4.18
CA VAL A 141 -0.76 -0.86 3.40
C VAL A 141 -0.56 -1.33 1.96
N SER A 142 0.59 -1.04 1.34
CA SER A 142 0.82 -1.40 -0.06
C SER A 142 1.51 -2.76 -0.27
N LEU A 143 2.07 -3.37 0.77
CA LEU A 143 2.74 -4.67 0.70
C LEU A 143 1.87 -5.78 0.07
N PRO A 144 0.60 -5.99 0.49
CA PRO A 144 -0.23 -7.04 -0.06
C PRO A 144 -0.47 -6.88 -1.57
N PHE A 145 -0.55 -5.66 -2.09
CA PHE A 145 -0.74 -5.44 -3.53
C PHE A 145 0.42 -5.99 -4.34
N ILE A 146 1.66 -5.75 -3.90
CA ILE A 146 2.86 -6.26 -4.60
C ILE A 146 2.94 -7.77 -4.48
N VAL A 147 2.76 -8.30 -3.27
CA VAL A 147 2.82 -9.75 -3.04
C VAL A 147 1.79 -10.47 -3.91
N ARG A 148 0.53 -10.01 -3.92
CA ARG A 148 -0.56 -10.64 -4.68
C ARG A 148 -0.48 -10.42 -6.18
N ALA A 149 0.21 -9.38 -6.65
CA ALA A 149 0.49 -9.18 -8.08
C ALA A 149 1.61 -10.10 -8.57
N VAL A 150 2.63 -10.34 -7.75
CA VAL A 150 3.83 -11.12 -8.13
C VAL A 150 3.62 -12.63 -7.97
N GLN A 151 2.87 -13.08 -6.94
CA GLN A 151 2.66 -14.51 -6.67
C GLN A 151 2.12 -15.31 -7.86
N PRO A 152 1.07 -14.90 -8.59
CA PRO A 152 0.56 -15.66 -9.72
C PRO A 152 1.61 -15.81 -10.83
N VAL A 153 2.33 -14.73 -11.12
CA VAL A 153 3.38 -14.74 -12.16
C VAL A 153 4.49 -15.73 -11.80
N LEU A 154 4.94 -15.72 -10.55
CA LEU A 154 5.94 -16.67 -10.07
C LEU A 154 5.43 -18.12 -10.04
N ALA A 155 4.14 -18.32 -9.76
CA ALA A 155 3.54 -19.65 -9.76
C ALA A 155 3.42 -20.26 -11.16
N GLU A 156 3.26 -19.43 -12.20
CA GLU A 156 3.23 -19.86 -13.60
C GLU A 156 4.62 -20.22 -14.15
N LEU A 157 5.68 -19.69 -13.55
CA LEU A 157 7.05 -20.03 -13.94
C LEU A 157 7.44 -21.42 -13.40
N SER A 158 7.74 -22.36 -14.30
CA SER A 158 8.17 -23.69 -13.91
C SER A 158 9.49 -23.62 -13.13
N PRO A 159 9.61 -24.34 -11.99
CA PRO A 159 10.89 -24.50 -11.27
C PRO A 159 12.01 -25.07 -12.12
N GLU A 160 11.69 -25.76 -13.21
CA GLU A 160 12.68 -26.35 -14.14
C GLU A 160 13.63 -25.31 -14.74
N TYR A 161 13.20 -24.06 -14.90
CA TYR A 161 14.07 -22.99 -15.38
C TYR A 161 15.18 -22.65 -14.37
N GLU A 162 14.83 -22.65 -13.08
CA GLU A 162 15.78 -22.41 -12.00
C GLU A 162 16.75 -23.60 -11.85
N GLU A 163 16.25 -24.83 -12.00
CA GLU A 163 17.05 -26.04 -11.99
C GLU A 163 18.02 -26.10 -13.18
N ALA A 164 17.55 -25.78 -14.39
CA ALA A 164 18.39 -25.73 -15.58
C ALA A 164 19.51 -24.67 -15.47
N ALA A 165 19.18 -23.48 -14.95
CA ALA A 165 20.17 -22.44 -14.69
C ALA A 165 21.23 -22.90 -13.68
N SER A 166 20.81 -23.58 -12.62
CA SER A 166 21.67 -24.14 -11.59
C SER A 166 22.62 -25.20 -12.15
N VAL A 167 22.13 -26.10 -13.03
CA VAL A 167 22.95 -27.11 -13.72
C VAL A 167 24.01 -26.47 -14.63
N LEU A 168 23.69 -25.31 -15.24
CA LEU A 168 24.61 -24.51 -16.04
C LEU A 168 25.62 -23.69 -15.22
N GLY A 169 25.59 -23.82 -13.88
CA GLY A 169 26.53 -23.15 -12.97
C GLY A 169 26.11 -21.75 -12.56
N ALA A 170 24.86 -21.35 -12.78
CA ALA A 170 24.35 -20.06 -12.31
C ALA A 170 24.34 -20.03 -10.78
N GLY A 171 24.85 -18.95 -10.21
CA GLY A 171 24.72 -18.68 -8.77
C GLY A 171 23.31 -18.29 -8.37
N ARG A 172 22.99 -18.37 -7.06
CA ARG A 172 21.63 -18.07 -6.52
C ARG A 172 21.06 -16.70 -6.94
N LEU A 173 21.92 -15.68 -7.01
CA LEU A 173 21.51 -14.33 -7.46
C LEU A 173 21.28 -14.23 -8.97
N THR A 174 21.91 -15.12 -9.75
CA THR A 174 21.77 -15.16 -11.22
C THR A 174 20.56 -15.99 -11.63
N THR A 175 20.19 -16.96 -10.79
CA THR A 175 19.01 -17.82 -10.99
C THR A 175 17.70 -17.09 -10.59
N PHE A 176 17.77 -16.19 -9.61
CA PHE A 176 16.66 -15.30 -9.20
C PHE A 176 16.54 -14.13 -10.16
#